data_427e46e8edb5085742cc3e12e41230df
#
_entry.id   427e46e8edb5085742cc3e12e41230df
#
_cell.length_a   1.000
_cell.length_b   1.000
_cell.length_c   1.000
_cell.angle_alpha   90.00
_cell.angle_beta   90.00
_cell.angle_gamma   90.00
#
_symmetry.space_group_name_H-M   'P 1'
#
loop_
_entity.id
_entity.type
_entity.pdbx_description
1 polymer ?
#
loop_
_entity_poly.entity_id
_entity_poly.type
_entity_poly.pdbx_seq_one_letter_code
_entity_poly.pdbx_strand_id
1 'polypeptide(L)'
;MKKRIIQVAAAAIMTTIAIALSGCESEANRVSYNISQEADNFNTVRQITVINCLQGDVIFQMTGKMSITADTIDNQLEVIVEDDNGKYKKHFIGLSDNVTYVVEDITEGDVSKYHYSLNFNPKMWIPALPDYIN
;
A
#
# COMPACT_ATOMS: atom_id res chain seq x y z
N MET A 1 15.07 -17.52 -55.41
CA MET A 1 13.76 -17.63 -54.70
C MET A 1 13.87 -18.36 -53.38
N LYS A 2 14.47 -19.55 -53.28
CA LYS A 2 14.56 -20.34 -52.03
C LYS A 2 15.20 -19.59 -50.84
N LYS A 3 16.26 -18.82 -51.04
CA LYS A 3 16.93 -18.07 -49.96
C LYS A 3 16.05 -16.98 -49.35
N ARG A 4 15.23 -16.30 -50.14
CA ARG A 4 14.30 -15.26 -49.68
C ARG A 4 13.14 -15.86 -48.87
N ILE A 5 12.67 -17.03 -49.22
CA ILE A 5 11.61 -17.75 -48.51
C ILE A 5 12.10 -18.19 -47.12
N ILE A 6 13.34 -18.67 -47.02
CA ILE A 6 13.94 -19.07 -45.76
C ILE A 6 14.14 -17.87 -44.83
N GLN A 7 14.54 -16.73 -45.37
CA GLN A 7 14.71 -15.49 -44.57
C GLN A 7 13.39 -14.96 -44.02
N VAL A 8 12.33 -14.99 -44.85
CA VAL A 8 10.98 -14.58 -44.42
C VAL A 8 10.41 -15.53 -43.39
N ALA A 9 10.62 -16.82 -43.52
CA ALA A 9 10.18 -17.82 -42.55
C ALA A 9 10.92 -17.68 -41.21
N ALA A 10 12.24 -17.45 -41.25
CA ALA A 10 13.02 -17.21 -40.03
C ALA A 10 12.62 -15.92 -39.31
N ALA A 11 12.32 -14.84 -40.04
CA ALA A 11 11.84 -13.59 -39.47
C ALA A 11 10.45 -13.77 -38.83
N ALA A 12 9.54 -14.52 -39.45
CA ALA A 12 8.22 -14.80 -38.88
C ALA A 12 8.27 -15.63 -37.60
N ILE A 13 9.18 -16.60 -37.50
CA ILE A 13 9.38 -17.43 -36.31
C ILE A 13 9.96 -16.60 -35.18
N MET A 14 10.93 -15.71 -35.44
CA MET A 14 11.47 -14.83 -34.41
C MET A 14 10.41 -13.84 -33.85
N THR A 15 9.54 -13.36 -34.68
CA THR A 15 8.47 -12.42 -34.28
C THR A 15 7.42 -13.12 -33.42
N THR A 16 7.06 -14.36 -33.71
CA THR A 16 6.12 -15.15 -32.92
C THR A 16 6.68 -15.52 -31.53
N ILE A 17 7.97 -15.82 -31.43
CA ILE A 17 8.64 -16.11 -30.16
C ILE A 17 8.73 -14.87 -29.27
N ALA A 18 8.99 -13.69 -29.84
CA ALA A 18 9.05 -12.43 -29.11
C ALA A 18 7.70 -12.04 -28.48
N ILE A 19 6.59 -12.31 -29.17
CA ILE A 19 5.23 -12.05 -28.67
C ILE A 19 4.84 -13.03 -27.54
N ALA A 20 5.31 -14.27 -27.61
CA ALA A 20 5.02 -15.27 -26.57
C ALA A 20 5.77 -15.03 -25.25
N LEU A 21 6.87 -14.29 -25.26
CA LEU A 21 7.65 -13.96 -24.05
C LEU A 21 7.18 -12.69 -23.35
N SER A 22 6.35 -11.87 -23.95
CA SER A 22 5.89 -10.59 -23.39
C SER A 22 4.60 -10.69 -22.55
N GLY A 23 4.06 -11.88 -22.31
CA GLY A 23 2.71 -12.05 -21.78
C GLY A 23 2.57 -12.73 -20.42
N CYS A 24 3.64 -13.03 -19.70
CA CYS A 24 3.53 -13.66 -18.37
C CYS A 24 3.77 -12.65 -17.25
N GLU A 25 2.84 -11.71 -17.06
CA GLU A 25 2.67 -11.10 -15.75
C GLU A 25 2.21 -12.19 -14.77
N SER A 26 2.95 -12.37 -13.66
CA SER A 26 2.56 -13.39 -12.69
C SER A 26 1.19 -13.05 -12.09
N GLU A 27 0.40 -14.07 -11.79
CA GLU A 27 -0.89 -13.88 -11.11
C GLU A 27 -0.72 -13.06 -9.82
N ALA A 28 0.36 -13.30 -9.09
CA ALA A 28 0.69 -12.55 -7.88
C ALA A 28 0.87 -11.04 -8.14
N ASN A 29 1.52 -10.64 -9.23
CA ASN A 29 1.69 -9.22 -9.58
C ASN A 29 0.35 -8.57 -9.91
N ARG A 30 -0.50 -9.26 -10.68
CA ARG A 30 -1.84 -8.77 -11.03
C ARG A 30 -2.72 -8.63 -9.79
N VAL A 31 -2.71 -9.61 -8.90
CA VAL A 31 -3.45 -9.57 -7.63
C VAL A 31 -2.94 -8.44 -6.75
N SER A 32 -1.62 -8.30 -6.60
CA SER A 32 -1.01 -7.21 -5.82
C SER A 32 -1.39 -5.84 -6.37
N TYR A 33 -1.37 -5.66 -7.68
CA TYR A 33 -1.80 -4.42 -8.32
C TYR A 33 -3.27 -4.12 -8.04
N ASN A 34 -4.16 -5.10 -8.18
CA ASN A 34 -5.58 -4.91 -7.92
C ASN A 34 -5.87 -4.54 -6.46
N ILE A 35 -5.22 -5.21 -5.50
CA ILE A 35 -5.34 -4.89 -4.07
C ILE A 35 -4.87 -3.46 -3.80
N SER A 36 -3.76 -3.05 -4.40
CA SER A 36 -3.25 -1.67 -4.26
C SER A 36 -4.24 -0.65 -4.82
N GLN A 37 -4.84 -0.91 -5.98
CA GLN A 37 -5.85 -0.04 -6.57
C GLN A 37 -7.12 0.06 -5.71
N GLU A 38 -7.59 -1.05 -5.13
CA GLU A 38 -8.73 -1.05 -4.21
C GLU A 38 -8.44 -0.21 -2.97
N ALA A 39 -7.22 -0.28 -2.44
CA ALA A 39 -6.81 0.54 -1.31
C ALA A 39 -6.70 2.03 -1.67
N ASP A 40 -6.14 2.37 -2.83
CA ASP A 40 -6.02 3.74 -3.30
C ASP A 40 -7.38 4.36 -3.63
N ASN A 41 -8.37 3.54 -3.97
CA ASN A 41 -9.76 3.94 -4.12
C ASN A 41 -10.55 3.95 -2.80
N PHE A 42 -9.91 3.75 -1.66
CA PHE A 42 -10.52 3.70 -0.31
C PHE A 42 -11.60 2.61 -0.17
N ASN A 43 -11.48 1.52 -0.91
CA ASN A 43 -12.40 0.38 -0.82
C ASN A 43 -11.97 -0.65 0.22
N THR A 44 -10.69 -0.65 0.62
CA THR A 44 -10.10 -1.60 1.55
C THR A 44 -9.83 -0.94 2.91
N VAL A 45 -10.20 -1.64 3.99
CA VAL A 45 -9.82 -1.22 5.34
C VAL A 45 -8.43 -1.78 5.65
N ARG A 46 -7.53 -0.91 6.08
CA ARG A 46 -6.16 -1.23 6.44
C ARG A 46 -5.86 -0.88 7.89
N GLN A 47 -4.95 -1.61 8.46
CA GLN A 47 -4.32 -1.27 9.72
C GLN A 47 -2.84 -1.01 9.48
N ILE A 48 -2.36 0.17 9.90
CA ILE A 48 -0.95 0.48 9.98
C ILE A 48 -0.51 0.45 11.43
N THR A 49 0.57 -0.27 11.71
CA THR A 49 1.20 -0.34 13.03
C THR A 49 2.64 0.14 12.91
N VAL A 50 3.00 1.16 13.65
CA VAL A 50 4.36 1.74 13.69
C VAL A 50 5.05 1.28 14.96
N ILE A 51 6.25 0.76 14.82
CA ILE A 51 6.98 0.05 15.87
C ILE A 51 8.35 0.70 16.08
N ASN A 52 8.72 0.89 17.35
CA ASN A 52 10.08 1.25 17.73
C ASN A 52 10.94 -0.04 17.79
N CYS A 53 11.88 -0.17 16.86
CA CYS A 53 12.73 -1.36 16.74
C CYS A 53 13.71 -1.54 17.90
N LEU A 54 14.05 -0.47 18.63
CA LEU A 54 14.97 -0.55 19.77
C LEU A 54 14.33 -1.16 21.01
N GLN A 55 13.05 -0.89 21.22
CA GLN A 55 12.33 -1.32 22.43
C GLN A 55 11.27 -2.38 22.15
N GLY A 56 10.94 -2.61 20.88
CA GLY A 56 9.85 -3.50 20.46
C GLY A 56 8.45 -2.97 20.80
N ASP A 57 8.33 -1.69 21.10
CA ASP A 57 7.07 -1.06 21.48
C ASP A 57 6.31 -0.54 20.25
N VAL A 58 5.00 -0.73 20.25
CA VAL A 58 4.11 -0.05 19.30
C VAL A 58 4.03 1.42 19.68
N ILE A 59 4.43 2.29 18.76
CA ILE A 59 4.37 3.75 18.93
C ILE A 59 2.98 4.27 18.57
N PHE A 60 2.45 3.75 17.46
CA PHE A 60 1.26 4.27 16.81
C PHE A 60 0.55 3.16 16.05
N GLN A 61 -0.76 3.18 16.08
CA GLN A 61 -1.60 2.27 15.30
C GLN A 61 -2.81 3.03 14.76
N MET A 62 -3.12 2.84 13.50
CA MET A 62 -4.28 3.44 12.86
C MET A 62 -4.99 2.40 12.00
N THR A 63 -6.31 2.37 12.09
CA THR A 63 -7.17 1.47 11.33
C THR A 63 -8.23 2.27 10.61
N GLY A 64 -8.42 2.00 9.34
CA GLY A 64 -9.44 2.68 8.55
C GLY A 64 -9.25 2.46 7.05
N LYS A 65 -10.08 3.13 6.26
CA LYS A 65 -9.90 3.21 4.82
C LYS A 65 -8.78 4.18 4.51
N MET A 66 -7.69 3.69 3.96
CA MET A 66 -6.50 4.51 3.75
C MET A 66 -5.72 4.11 2.51
N SER A 67 -5.17 5.12 1.84
CA SER A 67 -4.10 4.98 0.85
C SER A 67 -2.76 5.29 1.52
N ILE A 68 -1.73 4.49 1.24
CA ILE A 68 -0.41 4.59 1.87
C ILE A 68 0.64 4.66 0.76
N THR A 69 1.43 5.71 0.79
CA THR A 69 2.55 5.91 -0.14
C THR A 69 3.86 6.05 0.63
N ALA A 70 4.87 5.30 0.25
CA ALA A 70 6.21 5.47 0.79
C ALA A 70 6.95 6.57 0.01
N ASP A 71 7.28 7.67 0.68
CA ASP A 71 8.15 8.70 0.16
C ASP A 71 9.59 8.41 0.58
N THR A 72 10.38 7.94 -0.40
CA THR A 72 11.78 7.58 -0.17
C THR A 72 12.71 8.78 -0.18
N ILE A 73 12.26 9.94 -0.63
CA ILE A 73 13.05 11.16 -0.67
C ILE A 73 13.10 11.78 0.72
N ASP A 74 11.93 11.93 1.35
CA ASP A 74 11.80 12.52 2.68
C ASP A 74 11.82 11.46 3.79
N ASN A 75 11.98 10.18 3.42
CA ASN A 75 12.03 9.04 4.33
C ASN A 75 10.81 8.97 5.27
N GLN A 76 9.64 9.04 4.68
CA GLN A 76 8.36 9.05 5.40
C GLN A 76 7.29 8.21 4.70
N LEU A 77 6.29 7.82 5.46
CA LEU A 77 5.02 7.34 4.91
C LEU A 77 4.03 8.49 4.86
N GLU A 78 3.37 8.61 3.74
CA GLU A 78 2.21 9.45 3.55
C GLU A 78 0.95 8.59 3.63
N VAL A 79 0.09 8.87 4.58
CA VAL A 79 -1.15 8.12 4.81
C VAL A 79 -2.33 9.07 4.62
N ILE A 80 -3.16 8.79 3.63
CA ILE A 80 -4.40 9.51 3.40
C ILE A 80 -5.55 8.66 3.93
N VAL A 81 -6.39 9.21 4.78
CA VAL A 81 -7.57 8.54 5.33
C VAL A 81 -8.84 9.31 4.94
N GLU A 82 -9.90 8.56 4.69
CA GLU A 82 -11.25 9.10 4.50
C GLU A 82 -11.99 9.06 5.84
N ASP A 83 -12.60 10.18 6.23
CA ASP A 83 -13.44 10.26 7.43
C ASP A 83 -14.91 9.97 7.12
N ASP A 84 -15.74 9.85 8.16
CA ASP A 84 -17.17 9.53 8.06
C ASP A 84 -17.98 10.52 7.23
N ASN A 85 -17.46 11.73 7.02
CA ASN A 85 -18.09 12.78 6.22
C ASN A 85 -17.59 12.80 4.76
N GLY A 86 -16.81 11.82 4.34
CA GLY A 86 -16.20 11.78 3.03
C GLY A 86 -15.10 12.83 2.83
N LYS A 87 -14.51 13.33 3.91
CA LYS A 87 -13.37 14.24 3.86
C LYS A 87 -12.07 13.48 4.07
N TYR A 88 -11.00 14.02 3.52
CA TYR A 88 -9.69 13.38 3.57
C TYR A 88 -8.76 14.10 4.54
N LYS A 89 -7.97 13.33 5.27
CA LYS A 89 -6.87 13.81 6.11
C LYS A 89 -5.59 13.14 5.68
N LYS A 90 -4.48 13.86 5.70
CA LYS A 90 -3.16 13.34 5.38
C LYS A 90 -2.30 13.32 6.63
N HIS A 91 -1.71 12.17 6.91
CA HIS A 91 -0.77 11.94 8.01
C HIS A 91 0.60 11.67 7.42
N PHE A 92 1.63 12.16 8.10
CA PHE A 92 3.03 11.92 7.75
C PHE A 92 3.69 11.16 8.90
N ILE A 93 4.29 10.02 8.58
CA ILE A 93 4.98 9.19 9.56
C ILE A 93 6.44 9.13 9.13
N GLY A 94 7.32 9.83 9.88
CA GLY A 94 8.75 9.81 9.63
C GLY A 94 9.33 8.44 9.91
N LEU A 95 10.14 7.93 8.99
CA LEU A 95 10.84 6.67 9.11
C LEU A 95 12.29 6.91 9.51
N SER A 96 12.86 5.99 10.27
CA SER A 96 14.28 6.00 10.66
C SER A 96 14.75 4.57 10.88
N ASP A 97 16.06 4.40 11.10
CA ASP A 97 16.63 3.09 11.40
C ASP A 97 16.02 2.41 12.64
N ASN A 98 15.39 3.20 13.50
CA ASN A 98 14.78 2.75 14.74
C ASN A 98 13.25 2.63 14.69
N VAL A 99 12.65 3.00 13.55
CA VAL A 99 11.20 2.98 13.36
C VAL A 99 10.87 2.18 12.12
N THR A 100 10.03 1.17 12.30
CA THR A 100 9.48 0.37 11.19
C THR A 100 7.96 0.37 11.25
N TYR A 101 7.33 -0.17 10.23
CA TYR A 101 5.88 -0.28 10.16
C TYR A 101 5.43 -1.60 9.55
N VAL A 102 4.21 -1.99 9.89
CA VAL A 102 3.48 -3.10 9.28
C VAL A 102 2.15 -2.57 8.78
N VAL A 103 1.76 -2.95 7.58
CA VAL A 103 0.45 -2.67 6.99
C VAL A 103 -0.27 -3.97 6.73
N GLU A 104 -1.50 -4.07 7.21
CA GLU A 104 -2.35 -5.24 7.04
C GLU A 104 -3.69 -4.81 6.41
N ASP A 105 -4.15 -5.55 5.41
CA ASP A 105 -5.51 -5.41 4.90
C ASP A 105 -6.45 -6.21 5.80
N ILE A 106 -7.40 -5.53 6.45
CA ILE A 106 -8.37 -6.14 7.38
C ILE A 106 -9.78 -6.06 6.81
N THR A 107 -9.99 -6.69 5.67
CA THR A 107 -11.28 -6.60 4.94
C THR A 107 -12.39 -7.48 5.53
N GLU A 108 -12.06 -8.39 6.45
CA GLU A 108 -13.00 -9.36 7.05
C GLU A 108 -13.38 -9.01 8.48
N GLY A 109 -14.00 -7.88 8.70
CA GLY A 109 -14.55 -7.54 10.01
C GLY A 109 -15.59 -6.43 9.88
N ASP A 110 -16.55 -6.41 10.81
CA ASP A 110 -17.58 -5.38 10.98
C ASP A 110 -16.98 -3.98 11.25
N VAL A 111 -15.98 -3.58 10.46
CA VAL A 111 -15.42 -2.24 10.55
C VAL A 111 -16.28 -1.32 9.70
N SER A 112 -16.90 -0.33 10.35
CA SER A 112 -17.67 0.71 9.66
C SER A 112 -16.89 1.25 8.47
N LYS A 113 -17.54 1.34 7.32
CA LYS A 113 -16.94 1.81 6.06
C LYS A 113 -16.33 3.20 6.16
N TYR A 114 -16.62 3.95 7.20
CA TYR A 114 -16.34 5.38 7.32
C TYR A 114 -15.66 5.75 8.65
N HIS A 115 -15.20 4.78 9.44
CA HIS A 115 -14.58 5.06 10.73
C HIS A 115 -13.10 4.68 10.69
N TYR A 116 -12.21 5.55 11.14
CA TYR A 116 -10.83 5.19 11.44
C TYR A 116 -10.55 5.35 12.92
N SER A 117 -9.80 4.42 13.48
CA SER A 117 -9.33 4.50 14.86
C SER A 117 -7.84 4.77 14.90
N LEU A 118 -7.42 5.58 15.86
CA LEU A 118 -6.03 5.95 16.06
C LEU A 118 -5.67 5.64 17.51
N ASN A 119 -4.75 4.70 17.71
CA ASN A 119 -4.26 4.33 19.03
C ASN A 119 -2.84 4.85 19.21
N PHE A 120 -2.67 5.69 20.22
CA PHE A 120 -1.36 6.20 20.65
C PHE A 120 -0.85 5.41 21.85
N ASN A 121 0.43 5.07 21.85
CA ASN A 121 1.04 4.51 23.03
C ASN A 121 1.19 5.60 24.11
N PRO A 122 0.53 5.46 25.28
CA PRO A 122 0.56 6.49 26.33
C PRO A 122 1.94 6.69 26.99
N LYS A 123 2.92 5.83 26.69
CA LYS A 123 4.31 6.03 27.13
C LYS A 123 5.03 7.14 26.36
N MET A 124 4.54 7.52 25.17
CA MET A 124 5.02 8.72 24.51
C MET A 124 4.39 9.94 25.17
N TRP A 125 5.22 10.74 25.80
CA TRP A 125 4.82 11.97 26.49
C TRP A 125 4.43 13.06 25.50
N ILE A 126 3.28 12.93 24.89
CA ILE A 126 2.65 14.02 24.14
C ILE A 126 1.26 14.21 24.78
N PRO A 127 0.97 15.38 25.35
CA PRO A 127 -0.38 15.70 25.78
C PRO A 127 -1.25 16.02 24.56
N ALA A 128 -1.42 15.05 23.67
CA ALA A 128 -2.42 15.10 22.64
C ALA A 128 -3.68 14.50 23.22
N LEU A 129 -4.62 15.34 23.59
CA LEU A 129 -5.99 14.89 23.78
C LEU A 129 -6.43 14.22 22.48
N PRO A 130 -6.92 12.98 22.52
CA PRO A 130 -7.54 12.39 21.35
C PRO A 130 -8.74 13.25 21.00
N ASP A 131 -8.68 13.97 19.90
CA ASP A 131 -9.86 14.55 19.32
C ASP A 131 -10.71 13.38 18.80
N TYR A 132 -11.69 13.00 19.60
CA TYR A 132 -12.80 12.18 19.13
C TYR A 132 -13.58 13.03 18.15
N ILE A 133 -13.31 12.85 16.87
CA ILE A 133 -14.16 13.41 15.83
C ILE A 133 -15.37 12.48 15.75
N ASN A 134 -16.45 12.88 16.41
CA ASN A 134 -17.77 12.31 16.22
C ASN A 134 -18.30 12.62 14.82
#